data_bc131a994fb392c1ce333f6f1595116e
#
_entry.id   bc131a994fb392c1ce333f6f1595116e
#
_cell.length_a   1.000
_cell.length_b   1.000
_cell.length_c   1.000
_cell.angle_alpha   90.00
_cell.angle_beta   90.00
_cell.angle_gamma   90.00
#
_symmetry.space_group_name_H-M   'P 1'
#
loop_
_entity.id
_entity.type
_entity.pdbx_description
1 polymer ?
#
loop_
_entity_poly.entity_id
_entity_poly.type
_entity_poly.pdbx_seq_one_letter_code
_entity_poly.pdbx_strand_id
1 'polypeptide(L)'
;MNLEQVNLHLNAYKESDQILVAAKYLIRNFDLEHENFAGFGFREELKNDGLLLTAEGEIGEKQIVKIPRNLFDFDIKLVLNMVAHEMLHVRQKDPNSLVEDKNEREFQAYYEMLFHKIFPQIPELSPFYIKQFGEKALEYYRRMGEGSELQTKYAEQKKEVEDLIVIQP
;
A
#
# COMPACT_ATOMS: atom_id res chain seq x y z
N MET A 1 -12.51 2.11 13.30
CA MET A 1 -12.02 0.97 14.10
C MET A 1 -10.96 1.43 15.09
N ASN A 2 -10.99 0.89 16.32
CA ASN A 2 -10.03 1.24 17.36
C ASN A 2 -8.71 0.45 17.14
N LEU A 3 -7.59 1.17 16.92
CA LEU A 3 -6.29 0.56 16.68
C LEU A 3 -5.76 -0.26 17.88
N GLU A 4 -6.16 0.08 19.12
CA GLU A 4 -5.78 -0.72 20.30
C GLU A 4 -6.39 -2.12 20.24
N GLN A 5 -7.66 -2.23 19.88
CA GLN A 5 -8.34 -3.52 19.71
C GLN A 5 -7.72 -4.32 18.56
N VAL A 6 -7.40 -3.65 17.46
CA VAL A 6 -6.70 -4.28 16.33
C VAL A 6 -5.36 -4.85 16.78
N ASN A 7 -4.56 -4.06 17.51
CA ASN A 7 -3.27 -4.51 18.02
C ASN A 7 -3.40 -5.72 18.98
N LEU A 8 -4.42 -5.75 19.82
CA LEU A 8 -4.65 -6.92 20.70
C LEU A 8 -4.91 -8.20 19.90
N HIS A 9 -5.74 -8.12 18.85
CA HIS A 9 -6.00 -9.26 17.98
C HIS A 9 -4.76 -9.68 17.20
N LEU A 10 -4.00 -8.72 16.67
CA LEU A 10 -2.76 -9.02 15.93
C LEU A 10 -1.71 -9.69 16.83
N ASN A 11 -1.56 -9.23 18.06
CA ASN A 11 -0.65 -9.85 19.03
C ASN A 11 -1.04 -11.29 19.33
N ALA A 12 -2.34 -11.58 19.49
CA ALA A 12 -2.81 -12.95 19.71
C ALA A 12 -2.49 -13.86 18.51
N TYR A 13 -2.69 -13.39 17.29
CA TYR A 13 -2.30 -14.13 16.09
C TYR A 13 -0.79 -14.33 15.98
N LYS A 14 -0.02 -13.29 16.30
CA LYS A 14 1.44 -13.32 16.28
C LYS A 14 1.99 -14.34 17.26
N GLU A 15 1.49 -14.35 18.50
CA GLU A 15 1.87 -15.32 19.54
C GLU A 15 1.58 -16.77 19.14
N SER A 16 0.56 -16.99 18.31
CA SER A 16 0.19 -18.30 17.77
C SER A 16 0.86 -18.63 16.43
N ASP A 17 1.79 -17.80 15.95
CA ASP A 17 2.45 -17.90 14.64
C ASP A 17 1.44 -17.96 13.47
N GLN A 18 0.32 -17.22 13.59
CA GLN A 18 -0.74 -17.15 12.57
C GLN A 18 -0.68 -15.85 11.77
N ILE A 19 0.47 -15.55 11.19
CA ILE A 19 0.74 -14.27 10.51
C ILE A 19 -0.17 -14.06 9.28
N LEU A 20 -0.38 -15.09 8.47
CA LEU A 20 -1.28 -14.97 7.29
C LEU A 20 -2.74 -14.76 7.70
N VAL A 21 -3.17 -15.35 8.80
CA VAL A 21 -4.52 -15.13 9.35
C VAL A 21 -4.66 -13.70 9.85
N ALA A 22 -3.63 -13.18 10.52
CA ALA A 22 -3.59 -11.78 10.97
C ALA A 22 -3.68 -10.80 9.79
N ALA A 23 -2.99 -11.07 8.68
CA ALA A 23 -3.07 -10.24 7.48
C ALA A 23 -4.49 -10.26 6.87
N LYS A 24 -5.15 -11.42 6.83
CA LYS A 24 -6.55 -11.52 6.40
C LYS A 24 -7.49 -10.75 7.33
N TYR A 25 -7.26 -10.81 8.63
CA TYR A 25 -8.01 -10.04 9.60
C TYR A 25 -7.93 -8.53 9.27
N LEU A 26 -6.73 -8.02 8.95
CA LEU A 26 -6.56 -6.61 8.58
C LEU A 26 -7.37 -6.22 7.34
N ILE A 27 -7.25 -6.95 6.24
CA ILE A 27 -7.94 -6.55 5.00
C ILE A 27 -9.46 -6.60 5.13
N ARG A 28 -10.00 -7.49 5.97
CA ARG A 28 -11.45 -7.53 6.26
C ARG A 28 -11.89 -6.36 7.09
N ASN A 29 -11.15 -6.04 8.14
CA ASN A 29 -11.56 -5.01 9.09
C ASN A 29 -11.33 -3.57 8.59
N PHE A 30 -10.50 -3.39 7.57
CA PHE A 30 -10.23 -2.08 6.95
C PHE A 30 -10.80 -1.93 5.54
N ASP A 31 -11.70 -2.84 5.15
CA ASP A 31 -12.40 -2.81 3.85
C ASP A 31 -11.46 -2.77 2.64
N LEU A 32 -10.40 -3.58 2.71
CA LEU A 32 -9.40 -3.71 1.65
C LEU A 32 -9.63 -4.90 0.72
N GLU A 33 -10.57 -5.79 1.04
CA GLU A 33 -10.82 -7.00 0.25
C GLU A 33 -11.22 -6.67 -1.19
N HIS A 34 -10.81 -7.53 -2.11
CA HIS A 34 -11.15 -7.40 -3.52
C HIS A 34 -11.21 -8.78 -4.18
N GLU A 35 -12.10 -8.95 -5.15
CA GLU A 35 -12.29 -10.23 -5.85
C GLU A 35 -11.04 -10.72 -6.60
N ASN A 36 -10.16 -9.80 -7.02
CA ASN A 36 -8.89 -10.14 -7.69
C ASN A 36 -7.78 -10.61 -6.74
N PHE A 37 -8.05 -10.63 -5.44
CA PHE A 37 -7.12 -11.12 -4.42
C PHE A 37 -7.19 -12.63 -4.28
N ALA A 38 -6.08 -13.33 -4.51
CA ALA A 38 -6.01 -14.78 -4.40
C ALA A 38 -5.59 -15.27 -3.01
N GLY A 39 -4.93 -14.44 -2.21
CA GLY A 39 -4.48 -14.78 -0.86
C GLY A 39 -3.13 -14.15 -0.52
N PHE A 40 -2.73 -14.33 0.73
CA PHE A 40 -1.38 -13.98 1.21
C PHE A 40 -0.44 -15.17 1.12
N GLY A 41 0.84 -14.88 0.88
CA GLY A 41 1.93 -15.83 1.01
C GLY A 41 3.12 -15.19 1.69
N PHE A 42 4.11 -15.99 2.09
CA PHE A 42 5.33 -15.47 2.70
C PHE A 42 6.40 -15.14 1.67
N ARG A 43 7.19 -14.15 2.00
CA ARG A 43 8.44 -13.80 1.36
C ARG A 43 9.57 -13.77 2.39
N GLU A 44 10.80 -13.75 1.93
CA GLU A 44 11.96 -13.58 2.82
C GLU A 44 11.96 -12.19 3.49
N GLU A 45 12.36 -12.14 4.75
CA GLU A 45 12.58 -10.89 5.48
C GLU A 45 13.79 -10.15 4.92
N LEU A 46 13.72 -8.81 4.90
CA LEU A 46 14.87 -7.99 4.54
C LEU A 46 15.90 -7.97 5.68
N LYS A 47 17.19 -8.05 5.32
CA LYS A 47 18.28 -8.12 6.29
C LYS A 47 18.59 -6.80 7.01
N ASN A 48 18.03 -5.68 6.55
CA ASN A 48 18.34 -4.32 7.00
C ASN A 48 17.18 -3.63 7.72
N ASP A 49 16.39 -4.37 8.48
CA ASP A 49 15.20 -3.89 9.20
C ASP A 49 14.14 -3.20 8.30
N GLY A 50 14.22 -3.37 6.99
CA GLY A 50 13.26 -2.85 6.04
C GLY A 50 11.99 -3.69 5.95
N LEU A 51 10.90 -3.06 5.52
CA LEU A 51 9.61 -3.71 5.26
C LEU A 51 9.33 -3.67 3.75
N LEU A 52 9.09 -4.85 3.17
CA LEU A 52 8.71 -4.99 1.77
C LEU A 52 7.55 -5.97 1.62
N LEU A 53 6.49 -5.52 0.97
CA LEU A 53 5.38 -6.34 0.50
C LEU A 53 5.34 -6.26 -1.04
N THR A 54 4.76 -7.27 -1.68
CA THR A 54 4.58 -7.28 -3.13
C THR A 54 3.28 -7.97 -3.52
N ALA A 55 2.54 -7.39 -4.47
CA ALA A 55 1.43 -8.04 -5.14
C ALA A 55 1.97 -8.74 -6.40
N GLU A 56 1.88 -10.05 -6.45
CA GLU A 56 2.46 -10.89 -7.50
C GLU A 56 1.40 -11.61 -8.31
N GLY A 57 1.57 -11.62 -9.62
CA GLY A 57 0.70 -12.23 -10.61
C GLY A 57 0.71 -11.43 -11.92
N GLU A 58 0.35 -12.09 -13.01
CA GLU A 58 0.25 -11.44 -14.32
C GLU A 58 -0.87 -10.39 -14.33
N ILE A 59 -0.73 -9.39 -15.19
CA ILE A 59 -1.78 -8.39 -15.42
C ILE A 59 -3.03 -9.10 -15.95
N GLY A 60 -4.17 -8.79 -15.34
CA GLY A 60 -5.45 -9.41 -15.69
C GLY A 60 -5.77 -10.72 -14.98
N GLU A 61 -4.87 -11.21 -14.15
CA GLU A 61 -5.05 -12.42 -13.35
C GLU A 61 -5.15 -12.09 -11.86
N LYS A 62 -5.62 -13.05 -11.07
CA LYS A 62 -5.68 -12.93 -9.61
C LYS A 62 -4.28 -12.79 -9.01
N GLN A 63 -4.17 -11.95 -7.99
CA GLN A 63 -2.90 -11.59 -7.36
C GLN A 63 -2.74 -12.24 -5.99
N ILE A 64 -1.51 -12.66 -5.68
CA ILE A 64 -1.09 -13.08 -4.34
C ILE A 64 -0.27 -11.93 -3.74
N VAL A 65 -0.56 -11.54 -2.52
CA VAL A 65 0.24 -10.54 -1.79
C VAL A 65 1.24 -11.28 -0.90
N LYS A 66 2.53 -11.03 -1.14
CA LYS A 66 3.63 -11.60 -0.38
C LYS A 66 4.03 -10.69 0.76
N ILE A 67 4.07 -11.24 1.96
CA ILE A 67 4.40 -10.52 3.20
C ILE A 67 5.54 -11.23 3.93
N PRO A 68 6.39 -10.49 4.66
CA PRO A 68 7.40 -11.12 5.51
C PRO A 68 6.78 -11.67 6.80
N ARG A 69 7.40 -12.68 7.40
CA ARG A 69 6.93 -13.26 8.67
C ARG A 69 6.93 -12.25 9.82
N ASN A 70 7.84 -11.28 9.80
CA ASN A 70 7.96 -10.23 10.81
C ASN A 70 7.09 -9.00 10.53
N LEU A 71 6.07 -9.10 9.68
CA LEU A 71 5.20 -7.97 9.29
C LEU A 71 4.68 -7.21 10.51
N PHE A 72 4.23 -7.92 11.54
CA PHE A 72 3.60 -7.33 12.72
C PHE A 72 4.59 -6.91 13.82
N ASP A 73 5.89 -6.92 13.55
CA ASP A 73 6.91 -6.26 14.37
C ASP A 73 7.03 -4.77 14.06
N PHE A 74 6.50 -4.33 12.92
CA PHE A 74 6.50 -2.92 12.50
C PHE A 74 5.29 -2.17 13.05
N ASP A 75 5.38 -0.84 13.06
CA ASP A 75 4.27 0.02 13.46
C ASP A 75 2.99 -0.28 12.67
N ILE A 76 1.86 -0.38 13.36
CA ILE A 76 0.60 -0.79 12.74
C ILE A 76 0.10 0.19 11.66
N LYS A 77 0.35 1.48 11.82
CA LYS A 77 -0.05 2.47 10.81
C LYS A 77 0.75 2.30 9.53
N LEU A 78 2.06 2.01 9.66
CA LEU A 78 2.89 1.68 8.51
C LEU A 78 2.42 0.39 7.84
N VAL A 79 2.20 -0.67 8.61
CA VAL A 79 1.72 -1.97 8.11
C VAL A 79 0.41 -1.82 7.34
N LEU A 80 -0.57 -1.11 7.90
CA LEU A 80 -1.86 -0.87 7.24
C LEU A 80 -1.70 -0.11 5.91
N ASN A 81 -0.87 0.92 5.88
CA ASN A 81 -0.60 1.66 4.65
C ASN A 81 0.11 0.80 3.60
N MET A 82 1.08 -0.03 4.01
CA MET A 82 1.78 -0.94 3.09
C MET A 82 0.84 -2.03 2.54
N VAL A 83 0.00 -2.61 3.38
CA VAL A 83 -1.01 -3.59 2.95
C VAL A 83 -2.02 -2.94 1.99
N ALA A 84 -2.52 -1.74 2.31
CA ALA A 84 -3.42 -1.00 1.43
C ALA A 84 -2.79 -0.69 0.07
N HIS A 85 -1.51 -0.33 0.05
CA HIS A 85 -0.73 -0.12 -1.18
C HIS A 85 -0.76 -1.37 -2.08
N GLU A 86 -0.45 -2.54 -1.52
CA GLU A 86 -0.47 -3.79 -2.29
C GLU A 86 -1.89 -4.21 -2.71
N MET A 87 -2.89 -3.99 -1.86
CA MET A 87 -4.28 -4.26 -2.21
C MET A 87 -4.81 -3.33 -3.32
N LEU A 88 -4.25 -2.12 -3.44
CA LEU A 88 -4.53 -1.27 -4.60
C LEU A 88 -3.92 -1.86 -5.88
N HIS A 89 -2.70 -2.39 -5.83
CA HIS A 89 -2.11 -3.12 -6.97
C HIS A 89 -2.96 -4.34 -7.37
N VAL A 90 -3.54 -5.05 -6.42
CA VAL A 90 -4.50 -6.14 -6.69
C VAL A 90 -5.68 -5.63 -7.54
N ARG A 91 -6.25 -4.48 -7.17
CA ARG A 91 -7.35 -3.85 -7.93
C ARG A 91 -6.92 -3.36 -9.31
N GLN A 92 -5.74 -2.76 -9.42
CA GLN A 92 -5.21 -2.21 -10.67
C GLN A 92 -4.91 -3.27 -11.72
N LYS A 93 -4.71 -4.51 -11.31
CA LYS A 93 -4.45 -5.64 -12.21
C LYS A 93 -5.71 -6.48 -12.51
N ASP A 94 -6.85 -6.12 -11.97
CA ASP A 94 -8.15 -6.72 -12.30
C ASP A 94 -8.53 -6.36 -13.75
N PRO A 95 -8.96 -7.33 -14.57
CA PRO A 95 -9.41 -7.05 -15.95
C PRO A 95 -10.50 -5.98 -16.07
N ASN A 96 -11.33 -5.82 -15.05
CA ASN A 96 -12.42 -4.85 -15.04
C ASN A 96 -12.00 -3.41 -14.66
N SER A 97 -10.79 -3.26 -14.08
CA SER A 97 -10.27 -1.97 -13.63
C SER A 97 -8.77 -1.81 -13.92
N LEU A 98 -8.34 -2.37 -15.02
CA LEU A 98 -6.94 -2.49 -15.39
C LEU A 98 -6.24 -1.14 -15.56
N VAL A 99 -5.09 -0.98 -14.91
CA VAL A 99 -4.14 0.11 -15.12
C VAL A 99 -2.86 -0.50 -15.69
N GLU A 100 -2.64 -0.31 -16.98
CA GLU A 100 -1.56 -1.01 -17.71
C GLU A 100 -0.16 -0.46 -17.42
N ASP A 101 -0.02 0.86 -17.29
CA ASP A 101 1.28 1.49 -17.09
C ASP A 101 1.77 1.30 -15.65
N LYS A 102 2.99 0.81 -15.51
CA LYS A 102 3.59 0.56 -14.19
C LYS A 102 3.80 1.84 -13.39
N ASN A 103 4.25 2.91 -14.02
CA ASN A 103 4.50 4.17 -13.32
C ASN A 103 3.19 4.81 -12.85
N GLU A 104 2.12 4.67 -13.64
CA GLU A 104 0.78 5.08 -13.25
C GLU A 104 0.28 4.27 -12.03
N ARG A 105 0.44 2.95 -12.03
CA ARG A 105 0.04 2.12 -10.89
C ARG A 105 0.76 2.53 -9.60
N GLU A 106 2.07 2.70 -9.67
CA GLU A 106 2.87 3.07 -8.50
C GLU A 106 2.54 4.48 -8.01
N PHE A 107 2.39 5.44 -8.93
CA PHE A 107 1.98 6.79 -8.56
C PHE A 107 0.63 6.79 -7.82
N GLN A 108 -0.36 6.10 -8.34
CA GLN A 108 -1.67 5.98 -7.69
C GLN A 108 -1.56 5.33 -6.30
N ALA A 109 -0.74 4.29 -6.16
CA ALA A 109 -0.59 3.57 -4.91
C ALA A 109 0.11 4.40 -3.83
N TYR A 110 1.17 5.13 -4.17
CA TYR A 110 1.80 6.05 -3.23
C TYR A 110 0.93 7.27 -2.92
N TYR A 111 0.22 7.81 -3.91
CA TYR A 111 -0.75 8.88 -3.68
C TYR A 111 -1.85 8.46 -2.70
N GLU A 112 -2.36 7.24 -2.82
CA GLU A 112 -3.36 6.69 -1.91
C GLU A 112 -2.85 6.57 -0.46
N MET A 113 -1.58 6.20 -0.25
CA MET A 113 -0.95 6.18 1.07
C MET A 113 -0.92 7.55 1.75
N LEU A 114 -0.94 8.63 0.96
CA LEU A 114 -0.88 10.00 1.47
C LEU A 114 -2.28 10.60 1.74
N PHE A 115 -3.27 10.24 0.94
CA PHE A 115 -4.56 10.93 0.92
C PHE A 115 -5.78 10.05 1.27
N HIS A 116 -5.64 8.73 1.29
CA HIS A 116 -6.67 7.75 1.69
C HIS A 116 -8.06 8.00 1.07
N LYS A 117 -8.11 8.27 -0.23
CA LYS A 117 -9.36 8.56 -0.96
C LYS A 117 -10.14 7.29 -1.29
N ILE A 118 -9.45 6.18 -1.56
CA ILE A 118 -10.03 4.87 -1.86
C ILE A 118 -10.26 4.09 -0.58
N PHE A 119 -9.32 4.16 0.35
CA PHE A 119 -9.34 3.44 1.63
C PHE A 119 -9.39 4.41 2.82
N PRO A 120 -10.54 5.09 3.06
CA PRO A 120 -10.62 6.16 4.05
C PRO A 120 -10.51 5.70 5.51
N GLN A 121 -10.56 4.39 5.76
CA GLN A 121 -10.40 3.81 7.10
C GLN A 121 -8.92 3.63 7.48
N ILE A 122 -8.00 3.72 6.52
CA ILE A 122 -6.56 3.58 6.80
C ILE A 122 -6.06 4.82 7.53
N PRO A 123 -5.32 4.66 8.65
CA PRO A 123 -4.81 5.79 9.43
C PRO A 123 -3.70 6.54 8.72
N GLU A 124 -3.57 7.82 9.04
CA GLU A 124 -2.49 8.66 8.52
C GLU A 124 -1.10 8.15 8.96
N LEU A 125 -0.15 8.29 8.05
CA LEU A 125 1.26 8.03 8.29
C LEU A 125 1.90 9.13 9.13
N SER A 126 3.03 8.82 9.79
CA SER A 126 3.85 9.83 10.43
C SER A 126 4.45 10.81 9.41
N PRO A 127 4.83 12.04 9.81
CA PRO A 127 5.45 13.01 8.91
C PRO A 127 6.68 12.47 8.17
N PHE A 128 7.47 11.64 8.83
CA PHE A 128 8.63 10.98 8.19
C PHE A 128 8.21 10.14 6.98
N TYR A 129 7.21 9.30 7.13
CA TYR A 129 6.72 8.44 6.04
C TYR A 129 5.95 9.21 4.98
N ILE A 130 5.22 10.28 5.36
CA ILE A 130 4.57 11.17 4.39
C ILE A 130 5.61 11.76 3.43
N LYS A 131 6.74 12.25 3.95
CA LYS A 131 7.83 12.74 3.11
C LYS A 131 8.42 11.64 2.23
N GLN A 132 8.72 10.49 2.80
CA GLN A 132 9.35 9.38 2.10
C GLN A 132 8.45 8.86 0.96
N PHE A 133 7.20 8.60 1.22
CA PHE A 133 6.26 8.09 0.21
C PHE A 133 5.80 9.18 -0.76
N GLY A 134 5.75 10.44 -0.32
CA GLY A 134 5.55 11.58 -1.20
C GLY A 134 6.67 11.71 -2.24
N GLU A 135 7.93 11.58 -1.83
CA GLU A 135 9.07 11.55 -2.76
C GLU A 135 9.00 10.37 -3.74
N LYS A 136 8.53 9.21 -3.27
CA LYS A 136 8.29 8.05 -4.15
C LYS A 136 7.20 8.33 -5.17
N ALA A 137 6.09 8.94 -4.78
CA ALA A 137 5.05 9.35 -5.72
C ALA A 137 5.61 10.29 -6.79
N LEU A 138 6.39 11.30 -6.41
CA LEU A 138 7.01 12.24 -7.36
C LEU A 138 8.05 11.56 -8.26
N GLU A 139 8.78 10.57 -7.76
CA GLU A 139 9.71 9.76 -8.57
C GLU A 139 8.94 9.04 -9.70
N TYR A 140 7.84 8.37 -9.38
CA TYR A 140 7.05 7.67 -10.39
C TYR A 140 6.33 8.63 -11.34
N TYR A 141 5.91 9.79 -10.86
CA TYR A 141 5.40 10.85 -11.74
C TYR A 141 6.46 11.27 -12.79
N ARG A 142 7.70 11.50 -12.36
CA ARG A 142 8.79 11.82 -13.29
C ARG A 142 9.04 10.71 -14.32
N ARG A 143 8.94 9.44 -13.88
CA ARG A 143 9.11 8.27 -14.75
C ARG A 143 8.01 8.11 -15.80
N MET A 144 6.86 8.77 -15.66
CA MET A 144 5.82 8.82 -16.70
C MET A 144 6.30 9.50 -17.99
N GLY A 145 7.36 10.29 -17.90
CA GLY A 145 7.95 11.02 -19.02
C GLY A 145 7.51 12.47 -19.10
N GLU A 146 8.47 13.38 -19.21
CA GLU A 146 8.21 14.82 -19.28
C GLU A 146 7.29 15.16 -20.47
N GLY A 147 6.20 15.87 -20.18
CA GLY A 147 5.20 16.28 -21.17
C GLY A 147 4.28 15.16 -21.67
N SER A 148 4.29 13.97 -21.01
CA SER A 148 3.43 12.85 -21.39
C SER A 148 1.95 13.11 -21.07
N GLU A 149 1.06 12.34 -21.70
CA GLU A 149 -0.38 12.36 -21.38
C GLU A 149 -0.65 11.98 -19.93
N LEU A 150 0.11 11.02 -19.36
CA LEU A 150 0.00 10.63 -17.96
C LEU A 150 0.36 11.77 -17.02
N GLN A 151 1.41 12.53 -17.29
CA GLN A 151 1.76 13.69 -16.48
C GLN A 151 0.68 14.77 -16.54
N THR A 152 0.06 14.99 -17.68
CA THR A 152 -1.09 15.89 -17.81
C THR A 152 -2.28 15.40 -16.99
N LYS A 153 -2.58 14.10 -17.05
CA LYS A 153 -3.65 13.45 -16.29
C LYS A 153 -3.50 13.63 -14.79
N TYR A 154 -2.28 13.54 -14.27
CA TYR A 154 -1.98 13.57 -12.82
C TYR A 154 -1.37 14.89 -12.33
N ALA A 155 -1.42 15.96 -13.12
CA ALA A 155 -0.80 17.23 -12.75
C ALA A 155 -1.33 17.84 -11.43
N GLU A 156 -2.63 17.74 -11.17
CA GLU A 156 -3.24 18.22 -9.92
C GLU A 156 -2.81 17.39 -8.74
N GLN A 157 -2.82 16.06 -8.86
CA GLN A 157 -2.38 15.15 -7.80
C GLN A 157 -0.89 15.33 -7.49
N LYS A 158 -0.06 15.53 -8.51
CA LYS A 158 1.36 15.89 -8.31
C LYS A 158 1.51 17.12 -7.43
N LYS A 159 0.75 18.17 -7.71
CA LYS A 159 0.78 19.41 -6.94
C LYS A 159 0.33 19.18 -5.49
N GLU A 160 -0.73 18.39 -5.28
CA GLU A 160 -1.19 18.03 -3.94
C GLU A 160 -0.08 17.33 -3.13
N VAL A 161 0.68 16.42 -3.77
CA VAL A 161 1.82 15.72 -3.13
C VAL A 161 2.92 16.72 -2.76
N GLU A 162 3.31 17.59 -3.67
CA GLU A 162 4.33 18.61 -3.43
C GLU A 162 3.94 19.52 -2.25
N ASP A 163 2.71 20.00 -2.23
CA ASP A 163 2.19 20.86 -1.17
C ASP A 163 2.16 20.13 0.19
N LEU A 164 1.78 18.84 0.19
CA LEU A 164 1.77 18.03 1.40
C LEU A 164 3.17 17.82 1.99
N ILE A 165 4.17 17.56 1.17
CA ILE A 165 5.55 17.35 1.61
C ILE A 165 6.10 18.63 2.26
N VAL A 166 5.84 19.79 1.67
CA VAL A 166 6.36 21.07 2.13
C VAL A 166 5.90 21.41 3.54
N ILE A 167 4.66 21.07 3.92
CA ILE A 167 4.10 21.39 5.25
C ILE A 167 4.52 20.40 6.34
N GLN A 168 5.19 19.31 6.02
CA GLN A 168 5.69 18.37 7.02
C GLN A 168 6.88 18.97 7.77
N PRO A 169 6.96 18.77 9.10
CA PRO A 169 8.08 19.28 9.91
C PRO A 169 9.42 18.64 9.57
#